data_ddb0344c3319b94541b37ec2a7604d88
#
_entry.id   ddb0344c3319b94541b37ec2a7604d88
#
_cell.length_a   1.000
_cell.length_b   1.000
_cell.length_c   1.000
_cell.angle_alpha   90.00
_cell.angle_beta   90.00
_cell.angle_gamma   90.00
#
_symmetry.space_group_name_H-M   'P 1'
#
loop_
_entity.id
_entity.type
_entity.pdbx_description
1 polymer ?
#
loop_
_entity_poly.entity_id
_entity_poly.type
_entity_poly.pdbx_seq_one_letter_code
_entity_poly.pdbx_strand_id
1 'polypeptide(L)'
;MVVFPTITSRNQTIEKVVKGKTYVYERIPYYNPKIRNTSYHYRYVGRKDDGETRKIRSVLPRRSLIHGPFIPIMKIVRDMGIEEMLEKHITETESREIVAIAVSKIVRPLPLASIDTWFDGTSLSRTLRVDLKSQRISDLLDRIGESDLYRQFSRDLISRINPGNSLLYDITSLPSYGSAEILEYGHAKDHPDLEQINLGMVLERSRNIPLFFEIYSGSIPDVVTLKRTVESIRKLIPKIEIILDRGFFSHENLILLKDDSYIIAASLVPKAVKNVFSSASRSVDRADNVHYWDEWPMYQTPPWKNAPYLSRLQIQQYHSVSQTEPIHIL
;
A
#
# COMPACT_ATOMS: atom_id res chain seq x y z
N MET A 1 -17.21 61.26 13.63
CA MET A 1 -18.04 60.77 12.51
C MET A 1 -17.40 61.32 11.24
N VAL A 2 -16.59 60.53 10.55
CA VAL A 2 -15.89 60.95 9.34
C VAL A 2 -16.78 60.52 8.16
N VAL A 3 -17.38 61.52 7.53
CA VAL A 3 -18.19 61.32 6.33
C VAL A 3 -17.24 61.16 5.16
N PHE A 4 -17.16 59.92 4.61
CA PHE A 4 -16.47 59.67 3.34
C PHE A 4 -17.35 60.19 2.19
N PRO A 5 -16.83 61.01 1.27
CA PRO A 5 -17.60 61.44 0.12
C PRO A 5 -17.85 60.24 -0.81
N THR A 6 -19.08 60.00 -1.14
CA THR A 6 -19.52 59.03 -2.14
C THR A 6 -18.99 59.47 -3.51
N ILE A 7 -17.88 58.90 -3.97
CA ILE A 7 -17.37 59.17 -5.33
C ILE A 7 -18.11 58.27 -6.30
N THR A 8 -19.14 58.82 -6.90
CA THR A 8 -19.75 58.29 -8.14
C THR A 8 -18.86 58.69 -9.31
N SER A 9 -17.72 58.00 -9.50
CA SER A 9 -16.93 58.14 -10.73
C SER A 9 -17.26 56.98 -11.68
N ARG A 10 -17.83 57.31 -12.84
CA ARG A 10 -17.92 56.37 -13.96
C ARG A 10 -16.51 55.93 -14.32
N ASN A 11 -16.22 54.65 -14.19
CA ASN A 11 -14.94 54.08 -14.61
C ASN A 11 -14.72 54.39 -16.09
N GLN A 12 -13.70 55.19 -16.40
CA GLN A 12 -13.37 55.53 -17.78
C GLN A 12 -12.47 54.43 -18.37
N THR A 13 -12.85 53.89 -19.53
CA THR A 13 -11.98 53.02 -20.32
C THR A 13 -11.06 53.85 -21.20
N ILE A 14 -9.76 53.47 -21.23
CA ILE A 14 -8.74 54.03 -22.09
C ILE A 14 -8.16 52.96 -23.00
N GLU A 15 -7.78 53.37 -24.19
CA GLU A 15 -7.13 52.50 -25.18
C GLU A 15 -5.67 52.83 -25.25
N LYS A 16 -4.79 51.79 -25.31
CA LYS A 16 -3.36 51.96 -25.56
C LYS A 16 -2.95 51.07 -26.76
N VAL A 17 -2.29 51.66 -27.74
CA VAL A 17 -1.74 50.91 -28.85
C VAL A 17 -0.30 50.52 -28.59
N VAL A 18 -0.01 49.22 -28.59
CA VAL A 18 1.34 48.69 -28.42
C VAL A 18 1.62 47.69 -29.55
N LYS A 19 2.68 47.94 -30.34
CA LYS A 19 3.08 47.11 -31.48
C LYS A 19 1.90 46.79 -32.43
N GLY A 20 1.12 47.81 -32.78
CA GLY A 20 -0.02 47.70 -33.72
C GLY A 20 -1.28 47.01 -33.15
N LYS A 21 -1.31 46.67 -31.88
CA LYS A 21 -2.46 46.06 -31.22
C LYS A 21 -3.05 47.01 -30.19
N THR A 22 -4.37 47.17 -30.19
CA THR A 22 -5.09 48.05 -29.24
C THR A 22 -5.52 47.30 -28.00
N TYR A 23 -5.07 47.75 -26.85
CA TYR A 23 -5.38 47.20 -25.51
C TYR A 23 -6.29 48.15 -24.76
N VAL A 24 -7.32 47.64 -24.14
CA VAL A 24 -8.31 48.40 -23.38
C VAL A 24 -8.07 48.23 -21.89
N TYR A 25 -8.00 49.34 -21.20
CA TYR A 25 -7.82 49.38 -19.75
C TYR A 25 -8.95 50.20 -19.10
N GLU A 26 -9.36 49.78 -17.93
CA GLU A 26 -10.23 50.59 -17.05
C GLU A 26 -9.34 51.43 -16.14
N ARG A 27 -9.63 52.71 -16.12
CA ARG A 27 -8.93 53.73 -15.31
C ARG A 27 -9.67 53.95 -14.00
N ILE A 28 -9.10 53.52 -12.88
CA ILE A 28 -9.69 53.60 -11.55
C ILE A 28 -8.99 54.68 -10.77
N PRO A 29 -9.65 55.79 -10.46
CA PRO A 29 -9.04 56.88 -9.71
C PRO A 29 -8.88 56.49 -8.23
N TYR A 30 -7.78 56.91 -7.61
CA TYR A 30 -7.57 56.87 -6.19
C TYR A 30 -6.81 58.11 -5.69
N TYR A 31 -7.04 58.50 -4.45
CA TYR A 31 -6.30 59.60 -3.86
C TYR A 31 -4.90 59.12 -3.42
N ASN A 32 -3.85 59.80 -3.90
CA ASN A 32 -2.49 59.52 -3.51
C ASN A 32 -2.01 60.54 -2.48
N PRO A 33 -1.85 60.17 -1.18
CA PRO A 33 -1.48 61.10 -0.13
C PRO A 33 -0.06 61.68 -0.29
N LYS A 34 0.84 60.99 -1.01
CA LYS A 34 2.21 61.46 -1.23
C LYS A 34 2.28 62.69 -2.14
N ILE A 35 1.44 62.72 -3.18
CA ILE A 35 1.41 63.85 -4.12
C ILE A 35 0.19 64.74 -3.89
N ARG A 36 -0.62 64.46 -2.88
CA ARG A 36 -1.86 65.18 -2.54
C ARG A 36 -2.80 65.41 -3.74
N ASN A 37 -2.84 64.45 -4.64
CA ASN A 37 -3.62 64.53 -5.87
C ASN A 37 -4.21 63.17 -6.27
N THR A 38 -5.14 63.16 -7.22
CA THR A 38 -5.73 61.97 -7.77
C THR A 38 -4.70 61.25 -8.68
N SER A 39 -4.45 59.98 -8.36
CA SER A 39 -3.68 59.04 -9.20
C SER A 39 -4.61 57.95 -9.75
N TYR A 40 -4.14 57.11 -10.65
CA TYR A 40 -4.96 56.12 -11.32
C TYR A 40 -4.31 54.77 -11.31
N HIS A 41 -5.09 53.75 -10.94
CA HIS A 41 -4.78 52.38 -11.24
C HIS A 41 -5.38 52.01 -12.58
N TYR A 42 -4.66 51.19 -13.35
CA TYR A 42 -5.12 50.70 -14.66
C TYR A 42 -5.35 49.22 -14.57
N ARG A 43 -6.61 48.81 -14.75
CA ARG A 43 -7.00 47.40 -14.84
C ARG A 43 -7.17 47.02 -16.28
N TYR A 44 -6.42 46.01 -16.76
CA TYR A 44 -6.53 45.50 -18.10
C TYR A 44 -7.91 44.85 -18.32
N VAL A 45 -8.62 45.24 -19.36
CA VAL A 45 -9.97 44.75 -19.69
C VAL A 45 -9.94 43.74 -20.84
N GLY A 46 -9.12 44.01 -21.86
CA GLY A 46 -9.05 43.14 -23.03
C GLY A 46 -8.30 43.78 -24.20
N ARG A 47 -8.27 43.07 -25.31
CA ARG A 47 -7.73 43.57 -26.59
C ARG A 47 -8.87 43.87 -27.56
N LYS A 48 -8.74 44.94 -28.33
CA LYS A 48 -9.68 45.30 -29.35
C LYS A 48 -9.26 44.61 -30.67
N ASP A 49 -10.11 43.71 -31.16
CA ASP A 49 -9.99 43.07 -32.47
C ASP A 49 -11.24 43.42 -33.28
N ASP A 50 -11.08 43.87 -34.51
CA ASP A 50 -12.17 44.23 -35.44
C ASP A 50 -13.24 45.18 -34.83
N GLY A 51 -12.79 46.14 -34.00
CA GLY A 51 -13.70 47.13 -33.38
C GLY A 51 -14.34 46.65 -32.06
N GLU A 52 -14.37 45.37 -31.76
CA GLU A 52 -14.92 44.82 -30.51
C GLU A 52 -13.84 44.55 -29.47
N THR A 53 -14.14 44.88 -28.22
CA THR A 53 -13.24 44.55 -27.09
C THR A 53 -13.46 43.10 -26.68
N ARG A 54 -12.58 42.21 -27.08
CA ARG A 54 -12.51 40.84 -26.53
C ARG A 54 -12.01 40.91 -25.10
N LYS A 55 -12.94 40.79 -24.15
CA LYS A 55 -12.62 40.65 -22.73
C LYS A 55 -11.83 39.35 -22.57
N ILE A 56 -10.54 39.45 -22.24
CA ILE A 56 -9.83 38.28 -21.75
C ILE A 56 -10.47 37.94 -20.41
N ARG A 57 -11.20 36.83 -20.36
CA ARG A 57 -11.50 36.22 -19.09
C ARG A 57 -10.15 35.86 -18.46
N SER A 58 -9.68 36.66 -17.52
CA SER A 58 -8.60 36.23 -16.64
C SER A 58 -9.14 35.05 -15.85
N VAL A 59 -8.94 33.85 -16.39
CA VAL A 59 -9.14 32.64 -15.63
C VAL A 59 -7.96 32.59 -14.67
N LEU A 60 -8.02 33.37 -13.60
CA LEU A 60 -7.13 33.18 -12.47
C LEU A 60 -7.47 31.81 -11.93
N PRO A 61 -6.49 30.91 -11.84
CA PRO A 61 -6.75 29.61 -11.23
C PRO A 61 -7.24 29.85 -9.80
N ARG A 62 -8.47 29.45 -9.53
CA ARG A 62 -9.07 29.63 -8.20
C ARG A 62 -8.44 28.67 -7.17
N ARG A 63 -7.90 27.56 -7.64
CA ARG A 63 -7.30 26.51 -6.81
C ARG A 63 -6.32 25.68 -7.64
N SER A 64 -5.18 25.32 -7.06
CA SER A 64 -4.26 24.32 -7.57
C SER A 64 -4.50 23.01 -6.85
N LEU A 65 -4.48 21.88 -7.56
CA LEU A 65 -4.69 20.54 -7.01
C LEU A 65 -3.50 19.64 -7.34
N ILE A 66 -3.10 18.80 -6.40
CA ILE A 66 -2.15 17.73 -6.63
C ILE A 66 -2.81 16.68 -7.53
N HIS A 67 -2.20 16.31 -8.65
CA HIS A 67 -2.78 15.38 -9.63
C HIS A 67 -1.84 14.24 -10.02
N GLY A 68 -0.58 14.54 -10.34
CA GLY A 68 0.37 13.61 -10.94
C GLY A 68 0.45 12.22 -10.30
N PRO A 69 0.64 12.10 -8.97
CA PRO A 69 0.80 10.81 -8.29
C PRO A 69 -0.41 9.87 -8.45
N PHE A 70 -1.61 10.41 -8.64
CA PHE A 70 -2.84 9.61 -8.71
C PHE A 70 -3.06 8.92 -10.06
N ILE A 71 -2.46 9.42 -11.13
CA ILE A 71 -2.66 8.88 -12.49
C ILE A 71 -2.30 7.39 -12.58
N PRO A 72 -1.07 6.95 -12.22
CA PRO A 72 -0.69 5.55 -12.31
C PRO A 72 -1.46 4.67 -11.32
N ILE A 73 -1.72 5.16 -10.11
CA ILE A 73 -2.41 4.38 -9.07
C ILE A 73 -3.85 4.14 -9.47
N MET A 74 -4.59 5.18 -9.91
CA MET A 74 -5.97 5.03 -10.35
C MET A 74 -6.09 4.22 -11.65
N LYS A 75 -5.04 4.18 -12.46
CA LYS A 75 -4.99 3.23 -13.58
C LYS A 75 -4.96 1.79 -13.08
N ILE A 76 -4.09 1.46 -12.11
CA ILE A 76 -4.03 0.13 -11.49
C ILE A 76 -5.37 -0.24 -10.85
N VAL A 77 -5.98 0.67 -10.07
CA VAL A 77 -7.30 0.44 -9.44
C VAL A 77 -8.34 0.03 -10.48
N ARG A 78 -8.40 0.72 -11.62
CA ARG A 78 -9.31 0.41 -12.72
C ARG A 78 -8.95 -0.89 -13.44
N ASP A 79 -7.69 -1.07 -13.83
CA ASP A 79 -7.24 -2.25 -14.59
C ASP A 79 -7.47 -3.54 -13.78
N MET A 80 -7.30 -3.48 -12.45
CA MET A 80 -7.58 -4.58 -11.55
C MET A 80 -9.07 -4.71 -11.18
N GLY A 81 -9.91 -3.70 -11.47
CA GLY A 81 -11.33 -3.70 -11.11
C GLY A 81 -11.57 -3.69 -9.60
N ILE A 82 -10.77 -2.93 -8.84
CA ILE A 82 -10.84 -2.89 -7.38
C ILE A 82 -12.20 -2.37 -6.90
N GLU A 83 -12.68 -1.27 -7.50
CA GLU A 83 -13.99 -0.68 -7.16
C GLU A 83 -15.11 -1.68 -7.46
N GLU A 84 -15.10 -2.31 -8.63
CA GLU A 84 -16.10 -3.32 -9.03
C GLU A 84 -16.15 -4.51 -8.07
N MET A 85 -15.00 -4.97 -7.56
CA MET A 85 -14.96 -6.07 -6.58
C MET A 85 -15.52 -5.63 -5.23
N LEU A 86 -15.22 -4.42 -4.77
CA LEU A 86 -15.76 -3.87 -3.53
C LEU A 86 -17.27 -3.65 -3.61
N GLU A 87 -17.77 -3.10 -4.72
CA GLU A 87 -19.17 -2.78 -4.94
C GLU A 87 -20.12 -4.00 -4.97
N LYS A 88 -19.58 -5.21 -5.09
CA LYS A 88 -20.35 -6.45 -4.90
C LYS A 88 -20.83 -6.63 -3.44
N HIS A 89 -20.14 -6.03 -2.49
CA HIS A 89 -20.30 -6.29 -1.06
C HIS A 89 -20.67 -5.07 -0.24
N ILE A 90 -20.36 -3.87 -0.76
CA ILE A 90 -20.60 -2.58 -0.10
C ILE A 90 -21.15 -1.57 -1.11
N THR A 91 -21.58 -0.42 -0.63
CA THR A 91 -22.11 0.65 -1.50
C THR A 91 -21.00 1.29 -2.34
N GLU A 92 -21.36 1.87 -3.48
CA GLU A 92 -20.47 2.62 -4.37
C GLU A 92 -19.72 3.74 -3.61
N THR A 93 -20.41 4.42 -2.69
CA THR A 93 -19.79 5.48 -1.87
C THR A 93 -18.71 4.90 -0.96
N GLU A 94 -18.97 3.82 -0.27
CA GLU A 94 -18.00 3.15 0.62
C GLU A 94 -16.82 2.58 -0.16
N SER A 95 -17.07 2.01 -1.33
CA SER A 95 -16.00 1.54 -2.24
C SER A 95 -15.06 2.68 -2.61
N ARG A 96 -15.60 3.83 -3.02
CA ARG A 96 -14.82 5.03 -3.33
C ARG A 96 -14.08 5.60 -2.11
N GLU A 97 -14.69 5.57 -0.93
CA GLU A 97 -14.04 5.99 0.33
C GLU A 97 -12.85 5.10 0.67
N ILE A 98 -13.00 3.76 0.56
CA ILE A 98 -11.90 2.81 0.77
C ILE A 98 -10.76 3.07 -0.22
N VAL A 99 -11.08 3.22 -1.50
CA VAL A 99 -10.08 3.52 -2.54
C VAL A 99 -9.39 4.85 -2.27
N ALA A 100 -10.15 5.88 -1.87
CA ALA A 100 -9.60 7.19 -1.53
C ALA A 100 -8.62 7.11 -0.35
N ILE A 101 -8.97 6.38 0.71
CA ILE A 101 -8.10 6.15 1.87
C ILE A 101 -6.85 5.39 1.46
N ALA A 102 -6.99 4.28 0.73
CA ALA A 102 -5.87 3.44 0.31
C ALA A 102 -4.88 4.21 -0.58
N VAL A 103 -5.38 4.91 -1.60
CA VAL A 103 -4.57 5.73 -2.51
C VAL A 103 -3.88 6.88 -1.76
N SER A 104 -4.59 7.49 -0.81
CA SER A 104 -4.02 8.55 0.03
C SER A 104 -2.88 8.03 0.89
N LYS A 105 -3.03 6.84 1.49
CA LYS A 105 -1.98 6.18 2.28
C LYS A 105 -0.74 5.83 1.47
N ILE A 106 -0.90 5.45 0.20
CA ILE A 106 0.22 5.17 -0.72
C ILE A 106 0.97 6.45 -1.07
N VAL A 107 0.25 7.53 -1.40
CA VAL A 107 0.87 8.79 -1.85
C VAL A 107 1.43 9.60 -0.68
N ARG A 108 0.72 9.63 0.44
CA ARG A 108 1.11 10.35 1.64
C ARG A 108 0.56 9.66 2.88
N PRO A 109 1.35 8.88 3.61
CA PRO A 109 0.91 8.09 4.76
C PRO A 109 0.66 8.97 6.01
N LEU A 110 -0.39 9.78 5.95
CA LEU A 110 -0.84 10.60 7.08
C LEU A 110 -1.72 9.77 8.03
N PRO A 111 -1.81 10.15 9.33
CA PRO A 111 -2.85 9.65 10.23
C PRO A 111 -4.25 9.87 9.63
N LEU A 112 -5.15 8.91 9.82
CA LEU A 112 -6.51 9.00 9.25
C LEU A 112 -7.27 10.23 9.76
N ALA A 113 -7.02 10.64 11.01
CA ALA A 113 -7.65 11.82 11.61
C ALA A 113 -7.30 13.15 10.93
N SER A 114 -6.26 13.21 10.10
CA SER A 114 -5.78 14.43 9.43
C SER A 114 -5.69 14.31 7.91
N ILE A 115 -6.27 13.25 7.34
CA ILE A 115 -6.19 12.97 5.91
C ILE A 115 -7.05 13.93 5.08
N ASP A 116 -8.17 14.38 5.61
CA ASP A 116 -9.19 15.20 4.96
C ASP A 116 -8.62 16.50 4.38
N THR A 117 -7.89 17.26 5.18
CA THR A 117 -7.32 18.55 4.77
C THR A 117 -6.36 18.41 3.59
N TRP A 118 -5.54 17.36 3.60
CA TRP A 118 -4.64 17.07 2.47
C TRP A 118 -5.43 16.56 1.26
N PHE A 119 -6.37 15.63 1.47
CA PHE A 119 -7.20 15.03 0.43
C PHE A 119 -7.95 16.09 -0.37
N ASP A 120 -8.52 17.08 0.30
CA ASP A 120 -9.20 18.22 -0.31
C ASP A 120 -8.31 19.04 -1.25
N GLY A 121 -7.00 19.04 -1.04
CA GLY A 121 -6.00 19.65 -1.91
C GLY A 121 -5.64 18.83 -3.16
N THR A 122 -6.28 17.67 -3.35
CA THR A 122 -5.97 16.73 -4.45
C THR A 122 -7.04 16.71 -5.53
N SER A 123 -6.67 16.27 -6.72
CA SER A 123 -7.64 15.98 -7.78
C SER A 123 -8.51 14.77 -7.47
N LEU A 124 -8.01 13.85 -6.62
CA LEU A 124 -8.72 12.65 -6.21
C LEU A 124 -10.06 12.99 -5.53
N SER A 125 -10.08 14.03 -4.67
CA SER A 125 -11.30 14.52 -4.03
C SER A 125 -12.39 14.92 -5.02
N ARG A 126 -11.99 15.43 -6.19
CA ARG A 126 -12.92 15.82 -7.27
C ARG A 126 -13.35 14.64 -8.11
N THR A 127 -12.49 13.66 -8.29
CA THR A 127 -12.77 12.46 -9.09
C THR A 127 -13.69 11.52 -8.35
N LEU A 128 -13.37 11.17 -7.11
CA LEU A 128 -14.13 10.19 -6.31
C LEU A 128 -15.37 10.81 -5.63
N ARG A 129 -15.35 12.12 -5.34
CA ARG A 129 -16.47 12.87 -4.72
C ARG A 129 -16.93 12.28 -3.39
N VAL A 130 -15.97 11.91 -2.54
CA VAL A 130 -16.21 11.36 -1.21
C VAL A 130 -15.76 12.32 -0.11
N ASP A 131 -16.29 12.13 1.09
CA ASP A 131 -15.93 12.87 2.30
C ASP A 131 -15.02 11.98 3.18
N LEU A 132 -13.81 12.46 3.46
CA LEU A 132 -12.84 11.77 4.31
C LEU A 132 -12.66 12.44 5.67
N LYS A 133 -13.72 13.06 6.23
CA LYS A 133 -13.68 13.54 7.60
C LYS A 133 -13.46 12.40 8.58
N SER A 134 -12.75 12.70 9.68
CA SER A 134 -12.35 11.71 10.67
C SER A 134 -13.52 10.85 11.18
N GLN A 135 -14.66 11.46 11.52
CA GLN A 135 -15.85 10.71 11.97
C GLN A 135 -16.36 9.76 10.88
N ARG A 136 -16.44 10.22 9.63
CA ARG A 136 -16.92 9.39 8.52
C ARG A 136 -16.00 8.20 8.27
N ILE A 137 -14.69 8.40 8.38
CA ILE A 137 -13.70 7.31 8.28
C ILE A 137 -13.89 6.32 9.42
N SER A 138 -14.08 6.79 10.66
CA SER A 138 -14.33 5.92 11.82
C SER A 138 -15.56 5.05 11.59
N ASP A 139 -16.70 5.66 11.24
CA ASP A 139 -17.95 4.95 10.97
C ASP A 139 -17.81 3.91 9.84
N LEU A 140 -17.01 4.21 8.81
CA LEU A 140 -16.71 3.29 7.71
C LEU A 140 -15.88 2.11 8.20
N LEU A 141 -14.81 2.36 8.96
CA LEU A 141 -13.91 1.32 9.46
C LEU A 141 -14.59 0.40 10.46
N ASP A 142 -15.46 0.93 11.31
CA ASP A 142 -16.25 0.13 12.25
C ASP A 142 -17.15 -0.87 11.50
N ARG A 143 -17.88 -0.40 10.49
CA ARG A 143 -18.73 -1.29 9.67
C ARG A 143 -17.93 -2.34 8.89
N ILE A 144 -16.77 -1.95 8.36
CA ILE A 144 -15.89 -2.88 7.63
C ILE A 144 -15.31 -3.92 8.61
N GLY A 145 -14.89 -3.47 9.79
CA GLY A 145 -14.32 -4.33 10.83
C GLY A 145 -15.29 -5.41 11.33
N GLU A 146 -16.58 -5.08 11.42
CA GLU A 146 -17.65 -6.01 11.79
C GLU A 146 -18.08 -6.95 10.64
N SER A 147 -17.67 -6.64 9.40
CA SER A 147 -18.05 -7.39 8.21
C SER A 147 -17.02 -8.46 7.82
N ASP A 148 -17.39 -9.35 6.91
CA ASP A 148 -16.48 -10.31 6.27
C ASP A 148 -15.89 -9.76 4.94
N LEU A 149 -15.92 -8.44 4.74
CA LEU A 149 -15.54 -7.79 3.48
C LEU A 149 -14.15 -8.19 3.00
N TYR A 150 -13.16 -8.24 3.90
CA TYR A 150 -11.78 -8.56 3.51
C TYR A 150 -11.65 -9.98 2.93
N ARG A 151 -12.40 -10.96 3.46
CA ARG A 151 -12.41 -12.34 2.93
C ARG A 151 -13.17 -12.43 1.61
N GLN A 152 -14.27 -11.70 1.51
CA GLN A 152 -15.05 -11.63 0.27
C GLN A 152 -14.24 -10.98 -0.84
N PHE A 153 -13.59 -9.85 -0.56
CA PHE A 153 -12.68 -9.18 -1.49
C PHE A 153 -11.49 -10.07 -1.88
N SER A 154 -10.84 -10.74 -0.93
CA SER A 154 -9.74 -11.67 -1.23
C SER A 154 -10.19 -12.80 -2.16
N ARG A 155 -11.39 -13.35 -1.96
CA ARG A 155 -11.98 -14.37 -2.83
C ARG A 155 -12.20 -13.85 -4.25
N ASP A 156 -12.77 -12.66 -4.38
CA ASP A 156 -13.01 -12.03 -5.68
C ASP A 156 -11.69 -11.69 -6.38
N LEU A 157 -10.70 -11.21 -5.65
CA LEU A 157 -9.37 -10.92 -6.16
C LEU A 157 -8.70 -12.19 -6.68
N ILE A 158 -8.69 -13.27 -5.90
CA ILE A 158 -8.13 -14.58 -6.29
C ILE A 158 -8.85 -15.11 -7.55
N SER A 159 -10.17 -15.03 -7.58
CA SER A 159 -10.96 -15.45 -8.76
C SER A 159 -10.62 -14.63 -10.01
N ARG A 160 -10.44 -13.31 -9.86
CA ARG A 160 -10.16 -12.40 -10.98
C ARG A 160 -8.76 -12.56 -11.54
N ILE A 161 -7.76 -12.64 -10.67
CA ILE A 161 -6.36 -12.70 -11.10
C ILE A 161 -5.93 -14.12 -11.46
N ASN A 162 -6.66 -15.13 -11.05
CA ASN A 162 -6.35 -16.54 -11.21
C ASN A 162 -4.86 -16.81 -10.87
N PRO A 163 -4.46 -16.68 -9.60
CA PRO A 163 -3.06 -16.77 -9.20
C PRO A 163 -2.50 -18.15 -9.43
N GLY A 164 -1.19 -18.23 -9.58
CA GLY A 164 -0.47 -19.50 -9.44
C GLY A 164 -0.66 -20.09 -8.04
N ASN A 165 -0.21 -21.32 -7.88
CA ASN A 165 -0.26 -22.03 -6.60
C ASN A 165 0.97 -21.78 -5.69
N SER A 166 1.98 -21.08 -6.19
CA SER A 166 3.22 -20.77 -5.45
C SER A 166 3.02 -19.52 -4.61
N LEU A 167 3.02 -19.70 -3.30
CA LEU A 167 2.65 -18.71 -2.29
C LEU A 167 3.81 -18.44 -1.33
N LEU A 168 3.94 -17.19 -0.91
CA LEU A 168 4.79 -16.78 0.20
C LEU A 168 3.89 -16.49 1.40
N TYR A 169 4.25 -16.94 2.59
CA TYR A 169 3.58 -16.57 3.82
C TYR A 169 4.58 -16.07 4.84
N ASP A 170 4.27 -14.91 5.40
CA ASP A 170 5.07 -14.29 6.44
C ASP A 170 4.18 -13.56 7.45
N ILE A 171 4.73 -13.29 8.64
CA ILE A 171 4.06 -12.57 9.72
C ILE A 171 4.90 -11.38 10.14
N THR A 172 4.21 -10.26 10.35
CA THR A 172 4.80 -9.08 10.96
C THR A 172 4.04 -8.67 12.21
N SER A 173 4.78 -8.24 13.22
CA SER A 173 4.19 -7.68 14.44
C SER A 173 4.00 -6.17 14.28
N LEU A 174 2.83 -5.69 14.64
CA LEU A 174 2.46 -4.27 14.58
C LEU A 174 2.18 -3.76 15.99
N PRO A 175 3.14 -3.08 16.63
CA PRO A 175 2.95 -2.50 17.95
C PRO A 175 1.96 -1.33 17.89
N SER A 176 1.19 -1.15 18.98
CA SER A 176 0.15 -0.13 19.06
C SER A 176 0.11 0.52 20.43
N TYR A 177 -0.22 1.81 20.45
CA TYR A 177 -0.57 2.56 21.66
C TYR A 177 -2.09 2.55 21.93
N GLY A 178 -2.87 1.87 21.11
CA GLY A 178 -4.31 1.77 21.27
C GLY A 178 -4.72 0.81 22.38
N SER A 179 -6.02 0.69 22.59
CA SER A 179 -6.62 -0.27 23.53
C SER A 179 -7.67 -1.07 22.79
N ALA A 180 -7.33 -2.25 22.35
CA ALA A 180 -8.27 -3.19 21.74
C ALA A 180 -8.03 -4.59 22.33
N GLU A 181 -9.07 -5.40 22.49
CA GLU A 181 -8.99 -6.74 23.11
C GLU A 181 -8.01 -7.68 22.40
N ILE A 182 -7.74 -7.44 21.11
CA ILE A 182 -6.79 -8.25 20.33
C ILE A 182 -5.33 -7.85 20.54
N LEU A 183 -5.08 -6.68 21.16
CA LEU A 183 -3.74 -6.21 21.46
C LEU A 183 -3.20 -6.95 22.70
N GLU A 184 -2.07 -7.59 22.55
CA GLU A 184 -1.40 -8.35 23.60
C GLU A 184 0.11 -8.18 23.50
N TYR A 185 0.81 -8.34 24.63
CA TYR A 185 2.27 -8.37 24.62
C TYR A 185 2.79 -9.60 23.87
N GLY A 186 3.76 -9.40 23.00
CA GLY A 186 4.33 -10.43 22.17
C GLY A 186 5.84 -10.27 22.00
N HIS A 187 6.37 -10.75 20.89
CA HIS A 187 7.82 -10.80 20.64
C HIS A 187 8.26 -9.74 19.62
N ALA A 188 7.63 -8.55 19.59
CA ALA A 188 8.09 -7.46 18.73
C ALA A 188 9.53 -7.05 19.10
N LYS A 189 10.42 -7.03 18.12
CA LYS A 189 11.84 -6.69 18.33
C LYS A 189 12.04 -5.20 18.56
N ASP A 190 11.21 -4.37 17.91
CA ASP A 190 11.41 -2.91 17.87
C ASP A 190 10.75 -2.17 19.05
N HIS A 191 9.67 -2.74 19.61
CA HIS A 191 8.91 -2.15 20.73
C HIS A 191 8.42 -3.25 21.68
N PRO A 192 9.31 -3.88 22.49
CA PRO A 192 8.95 -5.01 23.35
C PRO A 192 8.03 -4.63 24.53
N ASP A 193 7.93 -3.35 24.81
CA ASP A 193 7.14 -2.73 25.88
C ASP A 193 5.72 -2.31 25.44
N LEU A 194 5.37 -2.52 24.16
CA LEU A 194 4.04 -2.23 23.64
C LEU A 194 3.26 -3.52 23.35
N GLU A 195 1.95 -3.43 23.60
CA GLU A 195 1.02 -4.42 23.05
C GLU A 195 1.00 -4.35 21.53
N GLN A 196 0.76 -5.48 20.87
CA GLN A 196 0.83 -5.62 19.43
C GLN A 196 -0.28 -6.51 18.89
N ILE A 197 -0.49 -6.45 17.58
CA ILE A 197 -1.14 -7.49 16.80
C ILE A 197 -0.12 -8.14 15.88
N ASN A 198 -0.37 -9.37 15.48
CA ASN A 198 0.39 -10.06 14.44
C ASN A 198 -0.43 -10.11 13.17
N LEU A 199 0.14 -9.64 12.06
CA LEU A 199 -0.46 -9.65 10.73
C LEU A 199 0.23 -10.71 9.86
N GLY A 200 -0.47 -11.81 9.61
CA GLY A 200 -0.04 -12.84 8.66
C GLY A 200 -0.51 -12.50 7.26
N MET A 201 0.37 -12.54 6.27
CA MET A 201 0.07 -12.19 4.88
C MET A 201 0.48 -13.29 3.92
N VAL A 202 -0.40 -13.62 2.98
CA VAL A 202 -0.14 -14.54 1.90
C VAL A 202 -0.01 -13.77 0.59
N LEU A 203 1.14 -13.93 -0.08
CA LEU A 203 1.41 -13.32 -1.38
C LEU A 203 1.54 -14.39 -2.48
N GLU A 204 1.05 -14.11 -3.66
CA GLU A 204 1.37 -14.87 -4.85
C GLU A 204 2.80 -14.51 -5.32
N ARG A 205 3.65 -15.55 -5.47
CA ARG A 205 5.10 -15.39 -5.65
C ARG A 205 5.48 -14.69 -6.95
N SER A 206 4.84 -15.04 -8.08
CA SER A 206 5.31 -14.61 -9.40
C SER A 206 5.06 -13.13 -9.66
N ARG A 207 3.98 -12.58 -9.13
CA ARG A 207 3.55 -11.19 -9.33
C ARG A 207 3.68 -10.33 -8.06
N ASN A 208 4.04 -10.95 -6.92
CA ASN A 208 4.10 -10.31 -5.60
C ASN A 208 2.77 -9.63 -5.19
N ILE A 209 1.64 -10.26 -5.54
CA ILE A 209 0.32 -9.72 -5.21
C ILE A 209 -0.14 -10.30 -3.88
N PRO A 210 -0.48 -9.47 -2.87
CA PRO A 210 -1.12 -9.95 -1.66
C PRO A 210 -2.50 -10.52 -1.98
N LEU A 211 -2.75 -11.76 -1.56
CA LEU A 211 -4.00 -12.47 -1.82
C LEU A 211 -4.92 -12.50 -0.61
N PHE A 212 -4.32 -12.63 0.56
CA PHE A 212 -5.04 -12.89 1.79
C PHE A 212 -4.23 -12.43 3.00
N PHE A 213 -4.91 -12.02 4.05
CA PHE A 213 -4.28 -11.72 5.33
C PHE A 213 -5.14 -12.22 6.50
N GLU A 214 -4.51 -12.48 7.62
CA GLU A 214 -5.17 -12.76 8.89
C GLU A 214 -4.53 -11.93 10.00
N ILE A 215 -5.36 -11.52 10.97
CA ILE A 215 -4.90 -10.79 12.14
C ILE A 215 -4.98 -11.73 13.34
N TYR A 216 -3.93 -11.72 14.15
CA TYR A 216 -3.80 -12.54 15.35
C TYR A 216 -3.45 -11.67 16.56
N SER A 217 -3.82 -12.11 17.75
CA SER A 217 -3.33 -11.50 18.98
C SER A 217 -1.82 -11.54 19.07
N GLY A 218 -1.23 -10.50 19.63
CA GLY A 218 0.21 -10.34 19.72
C GLY A 218 0.95 -11.45 20.45
N SER A 219 0.30 -12.12 21.40
CA SER A 219 0.87 -13.22 22.18
C SER A 219 0.96 -14.55 21.41
N ILE A 220 0.23 -14.70 20.29
CA ILE A 220 0.18 -15.95 19.53
C ILE A 220 1.51 -16.15 18.79
N PRO A 221 2.25 -17.26 19.03
CA PRO A 221 3.48 -17.55 18.33
C PRO A 221 3.25 -17.80 16.82
N ASP A 222 4.16 -17.36 15.97
CA ASP A 222 4.09 -17.48 14.51
C ASP A 222 3.81 -18.92 14.06
N VAL A 223 4.44 -19.90 14.71
CA VAL A 223 4.29 -21.31 14.37
C VAL A 223 2.85 -21.81 14.44
N VAL A 224 2.01 -21.22 15.31
CA VAL A 224 0.61 -21.64 15.52
C VAL A 224 -0.33 -21.04 14.48
N THR A 225 0.02 -19.87 13.93
CA THR A 225 -0.85 -19.12 13.00
C THR A 225 -1.00 -19.81 11.65
N LEU A 226 0.03 -20.56 11.22
CA LEU A 226 0.08 -21.20 9.91
C LEU A 226 -1.14 -22.10 9.64
N LYS A 227 -1.58 -22.87 10.63
CA LYS A 227 -2.70 -23.79 10.47
C LYS A 227 -3.97 -23.07 10.00
N ARG A 228 -4.34 -21.99 10.69
CA ARG A 228 -5.56 -21.22 10.35
C ARG A 228 -5.46 -20.60 8.96
N THR A 229 -4.29 -20.03 8.61
CA THR A 229 -4.06 -19.43 7.30
C THR A 229 -4.13 -20.48 6.19
N VAL A 230 -3.44 -21.62 6.35
CA VAL A 230 -3.44 -22.70 5.36
C VAL A 230 -4.86 -23.26 5.15
N GLU A 231 -5.62 -23.49 6.20
CA GLU A 231 -7.01 -23.94 6.12
C GLU A 231 -7.91 -22.95 5.38
N SER A 232 -7.68 -21.65 5.57
CA SER A 232 -8.42 -20.60 4.87
C SER A 232 -8.04 -20.54 3.38
N ILE A 233 -6.76 -20.59 3.07
CA ILE A 233 -6.26 -20.53 1.68
C ILE A 233 -6.64 -21.77 0.86
N ARG A 234 -6.59 -22.98 1.44
CA ARG A 234 -6.99 -24.22 0.74
C ARG A 234 -8.44 -24.19 0.24
N LYS A 235 -9.32 -23.44 0.88
CA LYS A 235 -10.69 -23.23 0.42
C LYS A 235 -10.76 -22.41 -0.88
N LEU A 236 -9.74 -21.63 -1.17
CA LEU A 236 -9.64 -20.73 -2.32
C LEU A 236 -8.72 -21.29 -3.40
N ILE A 237 -7.61 -21.90 -2.99
CA ILE A 237 -6.58 -22.50 -3.85
C ILE A 237 -6.34 -23.93 -3.34
N PRO A 238 -6.93 -24.96 -3.97
CA PRO A 238 -6.95 -26.34 -3.45
C PRO A 238 -5.59 -27.02 -3.32
N LYS A 239 -4.65 -26.70 -4.20
CA LYS A 239 -3.27 -27.19 -4.15
C LYS A 239 -2.33 -26.00 -4.02
N ILE A 240 -1.64 -25.94 -2.90
CA ILE A 240 -0.68 -24.86 -2.63
C ILE A 240 0.75 -25.39 -2.70
N GLU A 241 1.63 -24.50 -3.13
CA GLU A 241 3.08 -24.59 -2.98
C GLU A 241 3.48 -23.40 -2.13
N ILE A 242 3.86 -23.63 -0.86
CA ILE A 242 4.05 -22.56 0.10
C ILE A 242 5.51 -22.45 0.53
N ILE A 243 6.01 -21.23 0.59
CA ILE A 243 7.35 -20.89 1.04
C ILE A 243 7.24 -20.16 2.37
N LEU A 244 7.97 -20.65 3.36
CA LEU A 244 7.91 -20.23 4.76
C LEU A 244 9.31 -19.95 5.31
N ASP A 245 9.39 -19.01 6.23
CA ASP A 245 10.60 -18.77 6.96
C ASP A 245 10.84 -19.81 8.09
N ARG A 246 11.97 -19.67 8.77
CA ARG A 246 12.40 -20.55 9.88
C ARG A 246 11.45 -20.51 11.08
N GLY A 247 10.72 -19.40 11.30
CA GLY A 247 9.80 -19.23 12.43
C GLY A 247 8.66 -20.25 12.43
N PHE A 248 8.30 -20.75 11.24
CA PHE A 248 7.22 -21.74 11.06
C PHE A 248 7.68 -23.20 11.16
N PHE A 249 8.97 -23.47 11.36
CA PHE A 249 9.49 -24.83 11.39
C PHE A 249 9.10 -25.56 12.69
N SER A 250 8.08 -26.39 12.60
CA SER A 250 7.65 -27.30 13.68
C SER A 250 7.19 -28.63 13.13
N HIS A 251 7.14 -29.65 14.00
CA HIS A 251 6.65 -30.97 13.62
C HIS A 251 5.17 -30.91 13.17
N GLU A 252 4.37 -30.14 13.87
CA GLU A 252 2.93 -29.94 13.60
C GLU A 252 2.72 -29.30 12.23
N ASN A 253 3.51 -28.30 11.90
CA ASN A 253 3.43 -27.62 10.62
C ASN A 253 3.90 -28.51 9.45
N LEU A 254 4.93 -29.35 9.66
CA LEU A 254 5.34 -30.33 8.66
C LEU A 254 4.26 -31.38 8.39
N ILE A 255 3.55 -31.82 9.44
CA ILE A 255 2.39 -32.72 9.30
C ILE A 255 1.23 -32.01 8.57
N LEU A 256 0.94 -30.75 8.92
CA LEU A 256 -0.08 -29.94 8.30
C LEU A 256 0.13 -29.83 6.76
N LEU A 257 1.37 -29.67 6.35
CA LEU A 257 1.76 -29.43 4.95
C LEU A 257 2.10 -30.72 4.18
N LYS A 258 1.96 -31.90 4.78
CA LYS A 258 2.42 -33.19 4.20
C LYS A 258 1.85 -33.49 2.80
N ASP A 259 0.65 -32.99 2.50
CA ASP A 259 -0.06 -33.21 1.24
C ASP A 259 0.12 -32.07 0.22
N ASP A 260 0.80 -30.99 0.63
CA ASP A 260 1.14 -29.84 -0.20
C ASP A 260 2.61 -29.86 -0.62
N SER A 261 2.96 -29.00 -1.55
CA SER A 261 4.36 -28.66 -1.83
C SER A 261 4.78 -27.51 -0.91
N TYR A 262 5.94 -27.62 -0.26
CA TYR A 262 6.43 -26.56 0.59
C TYR A 262 7.94 -26.45 0.59
N ILE A 263 8.41 -25.23 0.82
CA ILE A 263 9.79 -24.90 1.16
C ILE A 263 9.76 -24.20 2.51
N ILE A 264 10.50 -24.72 3.49
CA ILE A 264 10.60 -24.14 4.82
C ILE A 264 12.04 -24.14 5.29
N ALA A 265 12.51 -22.99 5.78
CA ALA A 265 13.84 -22.91 6.36
C ALA A 265 13.88 -23.70 7.68
N ALA A 266 14.82 -24.62 7.81
CA ALA A 266 14.92 -25.48 8.98
C ALA A 266 15.63 -24.77 10.13
N SER A 267 15.07 -24.87 11.34
CA SER A 267 15.77 -24.46 12.56
C SER A 267 16.86 -25.47 12.90
N LEU A 268 18.08 -25.01 13.16
CA LEU A 268 19.21 -25.87 13.58
C LEU A 268 19.13 -26.31 15.07
N VAL A 269 18.12 -25.89 15.81
CA VAL A 269 17.97 -26.23 17.23
C VAL A 269 17.65 -27.71 17.45
N PRO A 270 16.71 -28.34 16.71
CA PRO A 270 16.39 -29.76 16.92
C PRO A 270 17.58 -30.68 16.61
N LYS A 271 17.81 -31.64 17.49
CA LYS A 271 18.91 -32.62 17.33
C LYS A 271 18.87 -33.40 16.02
N ALA A 272 17.65 -33.74 15.56
CA ALA A 272 17.44 -34.40 14.27
C ALA A 272 17.95 -33.56 13.10
N VAL A 273 17.64 -32.25 13.07
CA VAL A 273 18.10 -31.32 12.04
C VAL A 273 19.61 -31.12 12.09
N LYS A 274 20.21 -31.00 13.32
CA LYS A 274 21.67 -30.93 13.49
C LYS A 274 22.36 -32.16 12.94
N ASN A 275 21.83 -33.35 13.17
CA ASN A 275 22.38 -34.58 12.66
C ASN A 275 22.36 -34.64 11.12
N VAL A 276 21.23 -34.23 10.52
CA VAL A 276 21.08 -34.15 9.05
C VAL A 276 22.09 -33.17 8.50
N PHE A 277 22.16 -31.95 9.07
CA PHE A 277 23.13 -30.93 8.66
C PHE A 277 24.58 -31.40 8.75
N SER A 278 24.95 -32.02 9.87
CA SER A 278 26.32 -32.55 10.05
C SER A 278 26.64 -33.67 9.06
N SER A 279 25.67 -34.49 8.70
CA SER A 279 25.83 -35.52 7.67
C SER A 279 25.96 -34.91 6.28
N ALA A 280 25.15 -33.93 5.95
CA ALA A 280 25.19 -33.21 4.69
C ALA A 280 26.51 -32.48 4.49
N SER A 281 26.99 -31.78 5.53
CA SER A 281 28.27 -31.05 5.49
C SER A 281 29.46 -31.95 5.18
N ARG A 282 29.42 -33.22 5.58
CA ARG A 282 30.49 -34.20 5.27
C ARG A 282 30.45 -34.73 3.83
N SER A 283 29.34 -34.52 3.14
CA SER A 283 29.16 -35.04 1.79
C SER A 283 28.95 -33.93 0.73
N VAL A 284 29.10 -32.69 1.14
CA VAL A 284 28.94 -31.50 0.28
C VAL A 284 29.84 -31.56 -0.96
N ASP A 285 31.09 -32.04 -0.78
CA ASP A 285 32.07 -32.11 -1.87
C ASP A 285 31.82 -33.26 -2.87
N ARG A 286 30.79 -34.07 -2.68
CA ARG A 286 30.49 -35.16 -3.61
C ARG A 286 29.67 -34.61 -4.78
N ALA A 287 30.16 -34.81 -6.00
CA ALA A 287 29.51 -34.37 -7.23
C ALA A 287 28.05 -34.86 -7.37
N ASP A 288 27.74 -36.07 -6.87
CA ASP A 288 26.40 -36.67 -6.91
C ASP A 288 25.35 -35.93 -6.06
N ASN A 289 25.79 -35.07 -5.15
CA ASN A 289 24.92 -34.32 -4.25
C ASN A 289 24.71 -32.85 -4.71
N VAL A 290 25.42 -32.44 -5.78
CA VAL A 290 25.34 -31.06 -6.28
C VAL A 290 24.37 -31.00 -7.43
N HIS A 291 23.33 -30.16 -7.29
CA HIS A 291 22.40 -29.79 -8.35
C HIS A 291 22.53 -28.31 -8.62
N TYR A 292 22.28 -27.86 -9.83
CA TYR A 292 22.30 -26.44 -10.16
C TYR A 292 20.89 -25.97 -10.40
N TRP A 293 20.51 -24.87 -9.77
CA TRP A 293 19.32 -24.09 -10.10
C TRP A 293 19.81 -22.74 -10.62
N ASP A 294 19.55 -22.48 -11.89
CA ASP A 294 20.22 -21.45 -12.65
C ASP A 294 21.75 -21.61 -12.53
N GLU A 295 22.44 -20.61 -12.06
CA GLU A 295 23.91 -20.66 -11.85
C GLU A 295 24.32 -21.04 -10.42
N TRP A 296 23.36 -21.33 -9.53
CA TRP A 296 23.62 -21.58 -8.11
C TRP A 296 23.71 -23.06 -7.78
N PRO A 297 24.82 -23.52 -7.15
CA PRO A 297 24.94 -24.88 -6.69
C PRO A 297 24.02 -25.15 -5.50
N MET A 298 23.24 -26.20 -5.62
CA MET A 298 22.36 -26.69 -4.57
C MET A 298 22.78 -28.10 -4.16
N TYR A 299 22.78 -28.36 -2.86
CA TYR A 299 23.17 -29.67 -2.32
C TYR A 299 21.93 -30.42 -1.86
N GLN A 300 21.68 -31.60 -2.44
CA GLN A 300 20.60 -32.48 -2.04
C GLN A 300 21.15 -33.66 -1.24
N THR A 301 20.60 -33.90 -0.06
CA THR A 301 20.95 -35.10 0.71
C THR A 301 19.98 -36.24 0.36
N PRO A 302 20.46 -37.50 0.39
CA PRO A 302 19.57 -38.64 0.23
C PRO A 302 18.44 -38.65 1.30
N PRO A 303 17.26 -39.22 1.00
CA PRO A 303 16.16 -39.28 1.95
C PRO A 303 16.57 -40.02 3.23
N TRP A 304 16.26 -39.43 4.36
CA TRP A 304 16.65 -39.89 5.68
C TRP A 304 15.79 -41.06 6.15
N LYS A 305 16.36 -42.23 6.31
CA LYS A 305 15.65 -43.49 6.61
C LYS A 305 14.89 -43.49 7.95
N ASN A 306 15.34 -42.70 8.95
CA ASN A 306 14.80 -42.72 10.32
C ASN A 306 13.93 -41.50 10.68
N ALA A 307 13.59 -40.64 9.72
CA ALA A 307 12.74 -39.47 9.94
C ALA A 307 11.86 -39.26 8.67
N PRO A 308 10.79 -40.06 8.48
CA PRO A 308 10.00 -40.04 7.27
C PRO A 308 9.38 -38.67 6.96
N TYR A 309 9.15 -37.82 7.97
CA TYR A 309 8.71 -36.42 7.81
C TYR A 309 9.83 -35.48 7.35
N LEU A 310 11.12 -35.87 7.48
CA LEU A 310 12.27 -35.13 6.96
C LEU A 310 12.71 -35.65 5.58
N SER A 311 12.08 -36.69 5.06
CA SER A 311 12.44 -37.31 3.78
C SER A 311 12.26 -36.39 2.55
N ARG A 312 11.57 -35.26 2.73
CA ARG A 312 11.40 -34.20 1.71
C ARG A 312 12.22 -32.95 1.98
N LEU A 313 13.09 -32.96 3.01
CA LEU A 313 13.96 -31.85 3.32
C LEU A 313 15.07 -31.76 2.25
N GLN A 314 14.97 -30.77 1.40
CA GLN A 314 16.08 -30.33 0.54
C GLN A 314 16.88 -29.30 1.33
N ILE A 315 18.16 -29.57 1.60
CA ILE A 315 19.04 -28.60 2.22
C ILE A 315 19.72 -27.81 1.11
N GLN A 316 19.36 -26.56 0.99
CA GLN A 316 20.03 -25.60 0.10
C GLN A 316 21.16 -24.91 0.88
N GLN A 317 22.36 -24.98 0.40
CA GLN A 317 23.51 -24.28 0.96
C GLN A 317 24.02 -23.30 -0.09
N TYR A 318 23.93 -22.01 0.20
CA TYR A 318 24.56 -20.98 -0.63
C TYR A 318 26.03 -20.85 -0.22
N HIS A 319 26.95 -21.13 -1.13
CA HIS A 319 28.34 -20.70 -0.99
C HIS A 319 28.47 -19.26 -1.48
N SER A 320 28.61 -18.29 -0.59
CA SER A 320 29.14 -16.99 -0.99
C SER A 320 30.63 -17.14 -1.29
N VAL A 321 31.06 -16.59 -2.41
CA VAL A 321 32.46 -16.62 -2.88
C VAL A 321 33.40 -15.74 -2.00
N SER A 322 32.89 -15.12 -0.94
CA SER A 322 33.66 -14.36 0.02
C SER A 322 33.82 -15.15 1.33
N GLN A 323 35.05 -15.43 1.70
CA GLN A 323 35.47 -16.24 2.88
C GLN A 323 35.07 -15.64 4.26
N THR A 324 34.17 -14.69 4.36
CA THR A 324 33.89 -13.94 5.60
C THR A 324 32.43 -13.79 5.99
N GLU A 325 31.46 -14.37 5.26
CA GLU A 325 30.04 -14.25 5.63
C GLU A 325 29.44 -15.58 6.13
N PRO A 326 28.48 -15.51 7.10
CA PRO A 326 27.87 -16.71 7.67
C PRO A 326 27.01 -17.44 6.64
N ILE A 327 27.02 -18.76 6.70
CA ILE A 327 26.23 -19.68 5.89
C ILE A 327 24.74 -19.40 6.16
N HIS A 328 24.00 -18.93 5.15
CA HIS A 328 22.55 -18.87 5.20
C HIS A 328 21.98 -20.19 4.69
N ILE A 329 21.18 -20.85 5.52
CA ILE A 329 20.37 -22.04 5.16
C ILE A 329 18.97 -21.51 4.90
N LEU A 330 18.47 -21.68 3.70
CA LEU A 330 17.07 -21.50 3.34
C LEU A 330 16.28 -22.77 3.58
#